data_b9c065ef24dad9dac5ceae4b97853327
#
_entry.id   b9c065ef24dad9dac5ceae4b97853327
#
_cell.length_a   1.000
_cell.length_b   1.000
_cell.length_c   1.000
_cell.angle_alpha   90.00
_cell.angle_beta   90.00
_cell.angle_gamma   90.00
#
_symmetry.space_group_name_H-M   'P 1'
#
loop_
_entity.id
_entity.type
_entity.pdbx_description
1 polymer ?
#
loop_
_entity_poly.entity_id
_entity_poly.type
_entity_poly.pdbx_seq_one_letter_code
_entity_poly.pdbx_strand_id
1 'polypeptide(L)'
;MKAVIMAGGEGTRLRPVTCGIPKPMVPVLNKPVMEYTIELLKKHNITDIAATLAYFPAVITDYFGDGGEFGVNLKYYIEHTPLGTGGSVKNAEDFYDDTFIIVSGDALTDIDLEKALEFHKYKKSKATLILKKVPIPLEYGVVIIDEEGRITSFLEKPSWGEVFSDTINTGIYILEPEVLDYYKKGNNFDFSKDLFPKLLRDNVPMYGYVTEEYWNDIGDLRVYKEVNFDILAGKVKTAIRYRRLGEDIWIGDGCEIADSCNLIAPVLIGNNCRIKGRTVIEASILGNDTEVEEATSIKKSIIWKNSNIGKNVQCRGAVICSGAAVKSGVHIFENTVIGSNTTLETGAIIKPDIKIWPEKVIEEDAVVTQNLVWGTK
;
A
#
# COMPACT_ATOMS: atom_id res chain seq x y z
N MET A 1 -1.69 9.02 -23.62
CA MET A 1 -2.05 9.64 -22.34
C MET A 1 -0.93 9.37 -21.35
N LYS A 2 -0.67 10.30 -20.45
CA LYS A 2 0.38 10.22 -19.42
C LYS A 2 -0.24 10.06 -18.03
N ALA A 3 0.52 9.54 -17.09
CA ALA A 3 0.09 9.45 -15.69
C ALA A 3 1.14 10.01 -14.74
N VAL A 4 0.70 10.49 -13.57
CA VAL A 4 1.56 10.89 -12.46
C VAL A 4 1.22 10.04 -11.25
N ILE A 5 2.21 9.30 -10.73
CA ILE A 5 2.08 8.55 -9.47
C ILE A 5 2.62 9.42 -8.33
N MET A 6 1.77 9.75 -7.37
CA MET A 6 2.19 10.41 -6.14
C MET A 6 2.76 9.39 -5.16
N ALA A 7 4.06 9.41 -4.95
CA ALA A 7 4.79 8.42 -4.15
C ALA A 7 5.71 9.06 -3.08
N GLY A 8 5.41 10.28 -2.63
CA GLY A 8 6.21 11.02 -1.66
C GLY A 8 5.89 10.78 -0.18
N GLY A 9 4.86 10.00 0.14
CA GLY A 9 4.35 9.84 1.51
C GLY A 9 5.27 9.02 2.44
N GLU A 10 5.48 9.49 3.68
CA GLU A 10 6.26 8.80 4.71
C GLU A 10 5.59 7.55 5.29
N GLY A 11 4.25 7.49 5.29
CA GLY A 11 3.50 6.38 5.86
C GLY A 11 3.65 6.22 7.37
N THR A 12 3.66 7.31 8.13
CA THR A 12 3.93 7.31 9.59
C THR A 12 2.99 6.43 10.41
N ARG A 13 1.72 6.28 9.98
CA ARG A 13 0.72 5.41 10.63
C ARG A 13 1.06 3.92 10.50
N LEU A 14 1.84 3.54 9.49
CA LEU A 14 2.31 2.16 9.27
C LEU A 14 3.58 1.81 10.05
N ARG A 15 4.25 2.76 10.70
CA ARG A 15 5.46 2.45 11.48
C ARG A 15 5.19 1.35 12.50
N PRO A 16 6.13 0.39 12.64
CA PRO A 16 7.51 0.37 12.16
C PRO A 16 7.71 -0.20 10.74
N VAL A 17 6.67 -0.63 10.03
CA VAL A 17 6.75 -1.19 8.67
C VAL A 17 7.48 -0.26 7.70
N THR A 18 7.21 1.05 7.81
CA THR A 18 7.77 2.09 6.92
C THR A 18 9.00 2.80 7.49
N CYS A 19 9.65 2.24 8.51
CA CYS A 19 10.86 2.87 9.08
C CYS A 19 12.07 2.85 8.13
N GLY A 20 12.16 1.86 7.24
CA GLY A 20 13.29 1.72 6.29
C GLY A 20 12.88 1.72 4.83
N ILE A 21 11.58 1.83 4.53
CA ILE A 21 11.04 1.85 3.17
C ILE A 21 9.92 2.88 3.05
N PRO A 22 9.75 3.55 1.89
CA PRO A 22 8.62 4.44 1.67
C PRO A 22 7.32 3.63 1.52
N LYS A 23 6.17 4.24 1.84
CA LYS A 23 4.85 3.59 1.82
C LYS A 23 4.54 2.88 0.47
N PRO A 24 4.86 3.45 -0.71
CA PRO A 24 4.65 2.77 -2.00
C PRO A 24 5.43 1.46 -2.18
N MET A 25 6.46 1.23 -1.37
CA MET A 25 7.30 0.02 -1.41
C MET A 25 6.90 -1.04 -0.39
N VAL A 26 5.86 -0.81 0.40
CA VAL A 26 5.33 -1.84 1.32
C VAL A 26 4.84 -3.04 0.51
N PRO A 27 5.32 -4.27 0.81
CA PRO A 27 4.98 -5.43 0.01
C PRO A 27 3.55 -5.92 0.29
N VAL A 28 2.78 -6.08 -0.77
CA VAL A 28 1.48 -6.76 -0.79
C VAL A 28 1.67 -8.02 -1.64
N LEU A 29 1.44 -9.21 -1.06
CA LEU A 29 1.77 -10.51 -1.68
C LEU A 29 3.20 -10.52 -2.28
N ASN A 30 4.18 -10.05 -1.50
CA ASN A 30 5.61 -9.99 -1.85
C ASN A 30 5.98 -9.02 -3.00
N LYS A 31 5.09 -8.15 -3.41
CA LYS A 31 5.28 -7.17 -4.47
C LYS A 31 4.98 -5.75 -3.94
N PRO A 32 5.80 -4.72 -4.22
CA PRO A 32 5.50 -3.35 -3.80
C PRO A 32 4.10 -2.89 -4.23
N VAL A 33 3.39 -2.17 -3.37
CA VAL A 33 2.04 -1.68 -3.71
C VAL A 33 2.05 -0.79 -4.95
N MET A 34 3.09 0.03 -5.16
CA MET A 34 3.24 0.86 -6.35
C MET A 34 3.33 0.05 -7.66
N GLU A 35 3.81 -1.18 -7.61
CA GLU A 35 3.86 -2.05 -8.79
C GLU A 35 2.46 -2.42 -9.28
N TYR A 36 1.48 -2.59 -8.36
CA TYR A 36 0.08 -2.79 -8.75
C TYR A 36 -0.49 -1.56 -9.47
N THR A 37 -0.10 -0.35 -9.03
CA THR A 37 -0.49 0.90 -9.70
C THR A 37 0.11 0.96 -11.11
N ILE A 38 1.37 0.59 -11.29
CA ILE A 38 2.03 0.53 -12.61
C ILE A 38 1.34 -0.49 -13.51
N GLU A 39 1.04 -1.69 -12.99
CA GLU A 39 0.30 -2.72 -13.74
C GLU A 39 -1.09 -2.26 -14.16
N LEU A 40 -1.81 -1.56 -13.28
CA LEU A 40 -3.11 -0.97 -13.59
C LEU A 40 -3.00 0.03 -14.74
N LEU A 41 -2.07 0.97 -14.67
CA LEU A 41 -1.83 1.97 -15.71
C LEU A 41 -1.48 1.30 -17.05
N LYS A 42 -0.54 0.35 -17.03
CA LYS A 42 -0.14 -0.43 -18.20
C LYS A 42 -1.31 -1.21 -18.83
N LYS A 43 -2.17 -1.82 -18.03
CA LYS A 43 -3.38 -2.51 -18.48
C LYS A 43 -4.30 -1.60 -19.31
N HIS A 44 -4.34 -0.32 -18.98
CA HIS A 44 -5.10 0.71 -19.69
C HIS A 44 -4.26 1.45 -20.74
N ASN A 45 -3.13 0.88 -21.21
CA ASN A 45 -2.23 1.47 -22.22
C ASN A 45 -1.63 2.83 -21.81
N ILE A 46 -1.47 3.09 -20.53
CA ILE A 46 -0.80 4.27 -19.99
C ILE A 46 0.59 3.86 -19.57
N THR A 47 1.57 4.06 -20.46
CA THR A 47 2.94 3.57 -20.28
C THR A 47 3.96 4.68 -20.00
N ASP A 48 3.64 5.94 -20.28
CA ASP A 48 4.46 7.08 -19.91
C ASP A 48 4.02 7.59 -18.55
N ILE A 49 4.87 7.42 -17.54
CA ILE A 49 4.52 7.63 -16.14
C ILE A 49 5.58 8.52 -15.48
N ALA A 50 5.15 9.59 -14.83
CA ALA A 50 5.98 10.33 -13.89
C ALA A 50 5.72 9.82 -12.47
N ALA A 51 6.76 9.70 -11.65
CA ALA A 51 6.61 9.42 -10.22
C ALA A 51 7.20 10.58 -9.41
N THR A 52 6.40 11.17 -8.53
CA THR A 52 6.86 12.22 -7.61
C THR A 52 7.27 11.62 -6.29
N LEU A 53 8.49 11.87 -5.86
CA LEU A 53 9.16 11.20 -4.76
C LEU A 53 9.67 12.21 -3.73
N ALA A 54 9.56 11.87 -2.44
CA ALA A 54 10.15 12.65 -1.34
C ALA A 54 10.89 11.75 -0.34
N TYR A 55 10.20 10.78 0.24
CA TYR A 55 10.74 9.92 1.29
C TYR A 55 11.43 8.69 0.70
N PHE A 56 12.70 8.44 1.05
CA PHE A 56 13.53 7.35 0.53
C PHE A 56 13.44 7.15 -1.00
N PRO A 57 13.68 8.18 -1.82
CA PRO A 57 13.50 8.07 -3.27
C PRO A 57 14.37 6.98 -3.91
N ALA A 58 15.58 6.74 -3.39
CA ALA A 58 16.50 5.72 -3.90
C ALA A 58 15.88 4.31 -3.86
N VAL A 59 15.10 3.99 -2.81
CA VAL A 59 14.45 2.66 -2.70
C VAL A 59 13.47 2.41 -3.85
N ILE A 60 12.80 3.47 -4.33
CA ILE A 60 11.89 3.38 -5.47
C ILE A 60 12.65 3.33 -6.79
N THR A 61 13.62 4.24 -6.97
CA THR A 61 14.39 4.33 -8.23
C THR A 61 15.25 3.10 -8.47
N ASP A 62 15.83 2.52 -7.41
CA ASP A 62 16.65 1.30 -7.52
C ASP A 62 15.80 0.07 -7.86
N TYR A 63 14.55 0.01 -7.40
CA TYR A 63 13.66 -1.10 -7.69
C TYR A 63 13.04 -1.04 -9.09
N PHE A 64 12.56 0.13 -9.50
CA PHE A 64 11.81 0.27 -10.76
C PHE A 64 12.70 0.68 -11.96
N GLY A 65 13.92 1.18 -11.72
CA GLY A 65 14.81 1.66 -12.77
C GLY A 65 14.14 2.70 -13.66
N ASP A 66 14.27 2.57 -14.97
CA ASP A 66 13.59 3.38 -15.96
C ASP A 66 12.18 2.86 -16.32
N GLY A 67 11.72 1.80 -15.67
CA GLY A 67 10.43 1.16 -15.92
C GLY A 67 10.43 0.12 -17.03
N GLY A 68 11.54 -0.06 -17.76
CA GLY A 68 11.61 -0.96 -18.92
C GLY A 68 11.27 -2.42 -18.58
N GLU A 69 11.72 -2.93 -17.43
CA GLU A 69 11.41 -4.29 -16.96
C GLU A 69 9.92 -4.49 -16.66
N PHE A 70 9.21 -3.40 -16.32
CA PHE A 70 7.76 -3.41 -16.07
C PHE A 70 6.95 -3.11 -17.34
N GLY A 71 7.63 -2.74 -18.45
CA GLY A 71 7.03 -2.41 -19.74
C GLY A 71 6.36 -1.03 -19.75
N VAL A 72 6.93 -0.09 -19.03
CA VAL A 72 6.55 1.33 -18.97
C VAL A 72 7.80 2.21 -19.05
N ASN A 73 7.61 3.52 -19.23
CA ASN A 73 8.67 4.54 -19.15
C ASN A 73 8.45 5.35 -17.88
N LEU A 74 9.37 5.26 -16.92
CA LEU A 74 9.29 5.99 -15.65
C LEU A 74 10.22 7.20 -15.67
N LYS A 75 9.68 8.37 -15.35
CA LYS A 75 10.43 9.59 -15.08
C LYS A 75 10.21 10.02 -13.63
N TYR A 76 11.29 10.31 -12.91
CA TYR A 76 11.20 10.65 -11.48
C TYR A 76 11.37 12.15 -11.26
N TYR A 77 10.55 12.68 -10.34
CA TYR A 77 10.59 14.06 -9.87
C TYR A 77 10.76 14.07 -8.37
N ILE A 78 11.98 14.37 -7.91
CA ILE A 78 12.33 14.30 -6.50
C ILE A 78 12.05 15.65 -5.84
N GLU A 79 11.38 15.63 -4.70
CA GLU A 79 11.13 16.77 -3.85
C GLU A 79 12.19 16.84 -2.75
N HIS A 80 12.81 18.00 -2.59
CA HIS A 80 13.77 18.26 -1.50
C HIS A 80 13.09 18.90 -0.28
N THR A 81 11.91 19.46 -0.47
CA THR A 81 11.03 20.02 0.57
C THR A 81 9.61 19.58 0.29
N PRO A 82 8.78 19.29 1.31
CA PRO A 82 7.40 18.88 1.09
C PRO A 82 6.60 19.94 0.32
N LEU A 83 6.06 19.55 -0.81
CA LEU A 83 5.28 20.43 -1.70
C LEU A 83 3.76 20.24 -1.56
N GLY A 84 3.32 19.28 -0.75
CA GLY A 84 1.92 18.86 -0.71
C GLY A 84 1.52 18.06 -1.98
N THR A 85 0.33 17.48 -1.99
CA THR A 85 -0.10 16.59 -3.08
C THR A 85 -0.19 17.32 -4.43
N GLY A 86 -0.75 18.52 -4.45
CA GLY A 86 -0.85 19.32 -5.68
C GLY A 86 0.48 19.90 -6.13
N GLY A 87 1.29 20.40 -5.21
CA GLY A 87 2.61 20.94 -5.51
C GLY A 87 3.59 19.87 -6.01
N SER A 88 3.47 18.64 -5.49
CA SER A 88 4.17 17.46 -5.97
C SER A 88 3.90 17.20 -7.44
N VAL A 89 2.64 17.17 -7.86
CA VAL A 89 2.26 16.98 -9.26
C VAL A 89 2.67 18.19 -10.11
N LYS A 90 2.51 19.42 -9.63
CA LYS A 90 2.97 20.63 -10.33
C LYS A 90 4.49 20.64 -10.54
N ASN A 91 5.26 19.98 -9.66
CA ASN A 91 6.72 19.83 -9.84
C ASN A 91 7.07 19.09 -11.14
N ALA A 92 6.18 18.20 -11.60
CA ALA A 92 6.30 17.45 -12.85
C ALA A 92 5.63 18.13 -14.06
N GLU A 93 5.39 19.43 -14.06
CA GLU A 93 4.61 20.14 -15.10
C GLU A 93 5.20 20.04 -16.51
N ASP A 94 6.49 19.78 -16.66
CA ASP A 94 7.15 19.55 -17.95
C ASP A 94 6.88 18.16 -18.53
N PHE A 95 6.21 17.29 -17.79
CA PHE A 95 5.93 15.93 -18.21
C PHE A 95 4.58 15.80 -18.96
N TYR A 96 3.55 16.48 -18.50
CA TYR A 96 2.21 16.40 -19.08
C TYR A 96 1.87 17.66 -19.89
N ASP A 97 1.24 17.47 -21.03
CA ASP A 97 0.90 18.50 -22.03
C ASP A 97 -0.57 18.41 -22.51
N ASP A 98 -1.30 17.42 -22.05
CA ASP A 98 -2.70 17.12 -22.38
C ASP A 98 -3.36 16.48 -21.15
N THR A 99 -4.64 16.13 -21.23
CA THR A 99 -5.36 15.38 -20.19
C THR A 99 -4.49 14.25 -19.63
N PHE A 100 -4.34 14.19 -18.33
CA PHE A 100 -3.51 13.19 -17.66
C PHE A 100 -4.18 12.61 -16.42
N ILE A 101 -3.69 11.45 -15.97
CA ILE A 101 -4.19 10.76 -14.78
C ILE A 101 -3.22 10.93 -13.64
N ILE A 102 -3.73 11.18 -12.45
CA ILE A 102 -2.98 11.15 -11.19
C ILE A 102 -3.46 9.95 -10.39
N VAL A 103 -2.52 9.17 -9.86
CA VAL A 103 -2.82 8.01 -9.00
C VAL A 103 -1.96 8.07 -7.75
N SER A 104 -2.52 7.72 -6.60
CA SER A 104 -1.74 7.52 -5.38
C SER A 104 -0.93 6.22 -5.47
N GLY A 105 0.37 6.27 -5.17
CA GLY A 105 1.28 5.12 -5.25
C GLY A 105 1.16 4.13 -4.09
N ASP A 106 0.23 4.35 -3.18
CA ASP A 106 0.05 3.62 -1.93
C ASP A 106 -1.36 3.03 -1.73
N ALA A 107 -2.19 3.11 -2.76
CA ALA A 107 -3.52 2.51 -2.80
C ALA A 107 -3.55 1.26 -3.70
N LEU A 108 -4.25 0.22 -3.23
CA LEU A 108 -4.56 -0.94 -4.05
C LEU A 108 -5.91 -0.76 -4.71
N THR A 109 -5.97 -0.90 -6.04
CA THR A 109 -7.20 -0.71 -6.80
C THR A 109 -7.20 -1.49 -8.11
N ASP A 110 -8.39 -1.84 -8.59
CA ASP A 110 -8.62 -2.44 -9.93
C ASP A 110 -9.60 -1.61 -10.78
N ILE A 111 -9.69 -0.31 -10.49
CA ILE A 111 -10.59 0.64 -11.14
C ILE A 111 -10.40 0.62 -12.67
N ASP A 112 -11.53 0.69 -13.38
CA ASP A 112 -11.57 0.84 -14.83
C ASP A 112 -11.30 2.32 -15.23
N LEU A 113 -10.02 2.60 -15.50
CA LEU A 113 -9.57 3.95 -15.85
C LEU A 113 -10.11 4.41 -17.21
N GLU A 114 -10.42 3.48 -18.11
CA GLU A 114 -10.98 3.82 -19.43
C GLU A 114 -12.39 4.40 -19.32
N LYS A 115 -13.25 3.77 -18.51
CA LYS A 115 -14.59 4.30 -18.23
C LYS A 115 -14.55 5.67 -17.54
N ALA A 116 -13.64 5.83 -16.59
CA ALA A 116 -13.46 7.12 -15.91
C ALA A 116 -13.02 8.22 -16.88
N LEU A 117 -12.15 7.89 -17.85
CA LEU A 117 -11.72 8.80 -18.89
C LEU A 117 -12.84 9.15 -19.88
N GLU A 118 -13.63 8.15 -20.29
CA GLU A 118 -14.81 8.38 -21.13
C GLU A 118 -15.80 9.32 -20.44
N PHE A 119 -16.04 9.12 -19.17
CA PHE A 119 -16.88 10.01 -18.36
C PHE A 119 -16.32 11.43 -18.31
N HIS A 120 -15.01 11.59 -18.06
CA HIS A 120 -14.32 12.89 -18.07
C HIS A 120 -14.55 13.65 -19.38
N LYS A 121 -14.32 12.98 -20.51
CA LYS A 121 -14.51 13.55 -21.85
C LYS A 121 -15.99 13.89 -22.13
N TYR A 122 -16.91 12.98 -21.77
CA TYR A 122 -18.35 13.18 -21.96
C TYR A 122 -18.86 14.41 -21.20
N LYS A 123 -18.42 14.60 -19.96
CA LYS A 123 -18.77 15.74 -19.12
C LYS A 123 -18.02 17.03 -19.49
N LYS A 124 -17.03 16.94 -20.38
CA LYS A 124 -16.09 18.06 -20.68
C LYS A 124 -15.51 18.64 -19.38
N SER A 125 -15.16 17.75 -18.48
CA SER A 125 -14.67 18.08 -17.14
C SER A 125 -13.28 18.73 -17.21
N LYS A 126 -12.97 19.63 -16.31
CA LYS A 126 -11.61 20.15 -16.10
C LYS A 126 -10.87 19.37 -15.02
N ALA A 127 -11.63 18.80 -14.07
CA ALA A 127 -11.12 17.93 -13.05
C ALA A 127 -12.17 16.85 -12.72
N THR A 128 -11.85 15.59 -12.96
CA THR A 128 -12.69 14.46 -12.54
C THR A 128 -12.01 13.75 -11.39
N LEU A 129 -12.70 13.67 -10.25
CA LEU A 129 -12.29 12.92 -9.09
C LEU A 129 -12.93 11.54 -9.14
N ILE A 130 -12.13 10.49 -9.00
CA ILE A 130 -12.67 9.14 -8.85
C ILE A 130 -13.06 8.95 -7.40
N LEU A 131 -14.31 8.57 -7.19
CA LEU A 131 -14.96 8.50 -5.89
C LEU A 131 -15.35 7.06 -5.55
N LYS A 132 -15.35 6.73 -4.26
CA LYS A 132 -15.79 5.42 -3.74
C LYS A 132 -16.75 5.63 -2.58
N LYS A 133 -17.77 4.78 -2.46
CA LYS A 133 -18.61 4.73 -1.27
C LYS A 133 -17.96 3.85 -0.21
N VAL A 134 -17.89 4.35 1.01
CA VAL A 134 -17.33 3.64 2.16
C VAL A 134 -18.21 3.79 3.39
N PRO A 135 -18.29 2.77 4.27
CA PRO A 135 -19.14 2.83 5.47
C PRO A 135 -18.70 3.90 6.49
N ILE A 136 -17.41 4.21 6.55
CA ILE A 136 -16.83 5.17 7.52
C ILE A 136 -15.94 6.15 6.76
N PRO A 137 -16.44 7.35 6.39
CA PRO A 137 -15.72 8.29 5.53
C PRO A 137 -14.77 9.26 6.26
N LEU A 138 -14.72 9.27 7.59
CA LEU A 138 -14.05 10.30 8.41
C LEU A 138 -12.55 10.47 8.16
N GLU A 139 -11.88 9.44 7.66
CA GLU A 139 -10.42 9.48 7.41
C GLU A 139 -10.07 10.04 6.03
N TYR A 140 -11.09 10.36 5.21
CA TYR A 140 -10.95 10.74 3.82
C TYR A 140 -11.56 12.12 3.53
N GLY A 141 -11.28 12.64 2.35
CA GLY A 141 -12.01 13.77 1.80
C GLY A 141 -13.41 13.30 1.35
N VAL A 142 -14.47 13.84 1.95
CA VAL A 142 -15.86 13.54 1.59
C VAL A 142 -16.31 14.47 0.47
N VAL A 143 -16.94 13.91 -0.54
CA VAL A 143 -17.38 14.65 -1.73
C VAL A 143 -18.90 14.55 -1.87
N ILE A 144 -19.56 15.67 -2.17
CA ILE A 144 -20.97 15.73 -2.49
C ILE A 144 -21.10 16.05 -3.98
N ILE A 145 -21.86 15.22 -4.67
CA ILE A 145 -22.19 15.39 -6.09
C ILE A 145 -23.69 15.55 -6.27
N ASP A 146 -24.08 16.27 -7.32
CA ASP A 146 -25.47 16.34 -7.74
C ASP A 146 -25.88 15.14 -8.63
N GLU A 147 -27.12 15.12 -9.11
CA GLU A 147 -27.67 14.05 -9.96
C GLU A 147 -26.91 13.89 -11.29
N GLU A 148 -26.25 14.94 -11.75
CA GLU A 148 -25.44 14.92 -12.97
C GLU A 148 -23.99 14.50 -12.71
N GLY A 149 -23.62 14.28 -11.46
CA GLY A 149 -22.28 13.94 -11.01
C GLY A 149 -21.35 15.15 -10.86
N ARG A 150 -21.87 16.39 -10.92
CA ARG A 150 -21.07 17.58 -10.66
C ARG A 150 -20.76 17.70 -9.18
N ILE A 151 -19.51 18.00 -8.85
CA ILE A 151 -19.09 18.20 -7.45
C ILE A 151 -19.64 19.54 -6.96
N THR A 152 -20.40 19.49 -5.88
CA THR A 152 -21.01 20.66 -5.24
C THR A 152 -20.36 21.02 -3.91
N SER A 153 -19.71 20.06 -3.24
CA SER A 153 -19.01 20.29 -1.99
C SER A 153 -17.87 19.30 -1.81
N PHE A 154 -16.85 19.72 -1.07
CA PHE A 154 -15.69 18.93 -0.69
C PHE A 154 -15.33 19.23 0.77
N LEU A 155 -15.22 18.20 1.61
CA LEU A 155 -14.88 18.31 3.02
C LEU A 155 -13.72 17.35 3.35
N GLU A 156 -12.57 17.89 3.69
CA GLU A 156 -11.40 17.10 4.05
C GLU A 156 -11.47 16.65 5.51
N LYS A 157 -11.54 15.33 5.73
CA LYS A 157 -11.56 14.68 7.05
C LYS A 157 -12.57 15.31 8.02
N PRO A 158 -13.87 15.29 7.68
CA PRO A 158 -14.91 15.90 8.48
C PRO A 158 -15.10 15.17 9.82
N SER A 159 -15.68 15.87 10.80
CA SER A 159 -16.23 15.22 11.99
C SER A 159 -17.58 14.55 11.70
N TRP A 160 -18.04 13.65 12.58
CA TRP A 160 -19.34 12.97 12.41
C TRP A 160 -20.53 13.93 12.21
N GLY A 161 -20.47 15.10 12.84
CA GLY A 161 -21.53 16.12 12.69
C GLY A 161 -21.53 16.85 11.35
N GLU A 162 -20.46 16.69 10.55
CA GLU A 162 -20.29 17.36 9.26
C GLU A 162 -20.46 16.40 8.07
N VAL A 163 -20.56 15.07 8.35
CA VAL A 163 -20.68 14.04 7.28
C VAL A 163 -22.11 13.99 6.78
N PHE A 164 -22.29 14.29 5.50
CA PHE A 164 -23.57 14.17 4.77
C PHE A 164 -23.53 13.17 3.62
N SER A 165 -22.39 12.52 3.38
CA SER A 165 -22.20 11.58 2.28
C SER A 165 -21.25 10.47 2.69
N ASP A 166 -21.49 9.27 2.17
CA ASP A 166 -20.61 8.10 2.26
C ASP A 166 -19.56 8.04 1.14
N THR A 167 -19.59 9.03 0.25
CA THR A 167 -18.77 9.08 -0.97
C THR A 167 -17.48 9.84 -0.70
N ILE A 168 -16.36 9.18 -0.92
CA ILE A 168 -15.02 9.70 -0.59
C ILE A 168 -14.15 9.87 -1.82
N ASN A 169 -13.16 10.75 -1.71
CA ASN A 169 -12.08 10.95 -2.65
C ASN A 169 -11.05 9.82 -2.53
N THR A 170 -10.79 9.12 -3.65
CA THR A 170 -9.85 8.00 -3.70
C THR A 170 -8.37 8.40 -3.88
N GLY A 171 -8.10 9.68 -4.16
CA GLY A 171 -6.75 10.13 -4.55
C GLY A 171 -6.40 9.83 -6.00
N ILE A 172 -7.39 9.47 -6.83
CA ILE A 172 -7.22 9.24 -8.26
C ILE A 172 -7.99 10.33 -9.02
N TYR A 173 -7.30 11.02 -9.92
CA TYR A 173 -7.86 12.17 -10.64
C TYR A 173 -7.56 12.10 -12.13
N ILE A 174 -8.46 12.65 -12.94
CA ILE A 174 -8.23 12.97 -14.34
C ILE A 174 -8.30 14.49 -14.47
N LEU A 175 -7.21 15.11 -14.85
CA LEU A 175 -7.09 16.57 -14.90
C LEU A 175 -6.70 17.08 -16.27
N GLU A 176 -7.26 18.23 -16.61
CA GLU A 176 -6.70 19.09 -17.65
C GLU A 176 -5.54 19.92 -17.08
N PRO A 177 -4.41 20.09 -17.80
CA PRO A 177 -3.22 20.77 -17.28
C PRO A 177 -3.47 22.16 -16.68
N GLU A 178 -4.36 22.94 -17.29
CA GLU A 178 -4.67 24.29 -16.88
C GLU A 178 -5.22 24.43 -15.46
N VAL A 179 -5.78 23.36 -14.86
CA VAL A 179 -6.25 23.43 -13.48
C VAL A 179 -5.11 23.57 -12.47
N LEU A 180 -3.89 23.24 -12.86
CA LEU A 180 -2.72 23.42 -12.02
C LEU A 180 -2.07 24.82 -12.15
N ASP A 181 -2.53 25.65 -13.10
CA ASP A 181 -2.01 27.03 -13.28
C ASP A 181 -2.48 28.00 -12.18
N TYR A 182 -3.38 27.55 -11.31
CA TYR A 182 -3.75 28.28 -10.09
C TYR A 182 -2.59 28.46 -9.11
N TYR A 183 -1.54 27.63 -9.22
CA TYR A 183 -0.36 27.68 -8.36
C TYR A 183 0.93 27.63 -9.20
N LYS A 184 1.95 28.33 -8.71
CA LYS A 184 3.27 28.32 -9.35
C LYS A 184 4.05 27.06 -8.93
N LYS A 185 4.94 26.58 -9.82
CA LYS A 185 5.89 25.52 -9.49
C LYS A 185 6.71 25.89 -8.25
N GLY A 186 6.92 24.91 -7.38
CA GLY A 186 7.62 25.08 -6.10
C GLY A 186 6.75 25.58 -4.95
N ASN A 187 5.49 25.96 -5.18
CA ASN A 187 4.58 26.24 -4.10
C ASN A 187 4.13 24.94 -3.40
N ASN A 188 4.01 25.02 -2.07
CA ASN A 188 3.35 23.96 -1.31
C ASN A 188 1.83 24.18 -1.39
N PHE A 189 1.09 23.20 -1.92
CA PHE A 189 -0.37 23.20 -1.90
C PHE A 189 -0.92 21.76 -2.00
N ASP A 190 -2.10 21.55 -1.47
CA ASP A 190 -2.78 20.27 -1.45
C ASP A 190 -4.01 20.28 -2.38
N PHE A 191 -4.27 19.15 -3.04
CA PHE A 191 -5.46 19.04 -3.90
C PHE A 191 -6.75 19.29 -3.11
N SER A 192 -6.89 18.60 -1.98
CA SER A 192 -8.13 18.57 -1.19
C SER A 192 -8.37 19.84 -0.39
N LYS A 193 -7.29 20.44 0.13
CA LYS A 193 -7.38 21.62 1.01
C LYS A 193 -7.36 22.93 0.26
N ASP A 194 -6.63 22.97 -0.86
CA ASP A 194 -6.33 24.22 -1.54
C ASP A 194 -6.94 24.28 -2.94
N LEU A 195 -6.60 23.33 -3.83
CA LEU A 195 -6.96 23.41 -5.23
C LEU A 195 -8.45 23.16 -5.47
N PHE A 196 -9.00 22.03 -5.04
CA PHE A 196 -10.40 21.69 -5.32
C PHE A 196 -11.40 22.68 -4.72
N PRO A 197 -11.23 23.17 -3.47
CA PRO A 197 -12.08 24.25 -2.96
C PRO A 197 -12.00 25.55 -3.77
N LYS A 198 -10.82 25.85 -4.34
CA LYS A 198 -10.64 27.04 -5.18
C LYS A 198 -11.33 26.86 -6.54
N LEU A 199 -11.17 25.70 -7.18
CA LEU A 199 -11.87 25.40 -8.44
C LEU A 199 -13.40 25.45 -8.28
N LEU A 200 -13.93 24.96 -7.14
CA LEU A 200 -15.36 25.03 -6.82
C LEU A 200 -15.85 26.50 -6.71
N ARG A 201 -15.13 27.33 -5.97
CA ARG A 201 -15.47 28.77 -5.83
C ARG A 201 -15.49 29.51 -7.18
N ASP A 202 -14.58 29.12 -8.07
CA ASP A 202 -14.44 29.74 -9.38
C ASP A 202 -15.36 29.09 -10.43
N ASN A 203 -16.26 28.17 -9.98
CA ASN A 203 -17.23 27.46 -10.83
C ASN A 203 -16.59 26.64 -11.97
N VAL A 204 -15.34 26.22 -11.82
CA VAL A 204 -14.68 25.34 -12.80
C VAL A 204 -15.44 24.01 -12.89
N PRO A 205 -15.67 23.45 -14.09
CA PRO A 205 -16.36 22.18 -14.25
C PRO A 205 -15.60 21.02 -13.58
N MET A 206 -16.07 20.59 -12.41
CA MET A 206 -15.54 19.46 -11.66
C MET A 206 -16.61 18.40 -11.50
N TYR A 207 -16.26 17.14 -11.76
CA TYR A 207 -17.17 16.01 -11.67
C TYR A 207 -16.59 14.88 -10.85
N GLY A 208 -17.47 14.10 -10.21
CA GLY A 208 -17.14 12.89 -9.47
C GLY A 208 -17.59 11.66 -10.25
N TYR A 209 -16.66 10.76 -10.54
CA TYR A 209 -16.95 9.44 -11.09
C TYR A 209 -16.98 8.41 -9.95
N VAL A 210 -18.17 7.94 -9.57
CA VAL A 210 -18.32 6.96 -8.51
C VAL A 210 -18.06 5.56 -9.05
N THR A 211 -17.10 4.86 -8.46
CA THR A 211 -16.68 3.52 -8.87
C THR A 211 -17.20 2.44 -7.90
N GLU A 212 -17.56 1.27 -8.45
CA GLU A 212 -17.90 0.07 -7.67
C GLU A 212 -16.70 -0.90 -7.54
N GLU A 213 -15.66 -0.73 -8.35
CA GLU A 213 -14.46 -1.56 -8.35
C GLU A 213 -13.71 -1.45 -7.01
N TYR A 214 -12.79 -2.39 -6.77
CA TYR A 214 -12.00 -2.41 -5.54
C TYR A 214 -11.10 -1.18 -5.43
N TRP A 215 -11.09 -0.58 -4.26
CA TRP A 215 -10.15 0.47 -3.87
C TRP A 215 -9.93 0.41 -2.36
N ASN A 216 -8.66 0.49 -1.93
CA ASN A 216 -8.32 0.60 -0.52
C ASN A 216 -6.97 1.33 -0.37
N ASP A 217 -6.93 2.38 0.47
CA ASP A 217 -5.70 3.08 0.86
C ASP A 217 -5.03 2.31 2.01
N ILE A 218 -3.79 1.87 1.81
CA ILE A 218 -3.02 1.17 2.84
C ILE A 218 -2.57 2.17 3.91
N GLY A 219 -3.53 2.71 4.66
CA GLY A 219 -3.31 3.77 5.64
C GLY A 219 -2.77 3.28 6.99
N ASP A 220 -3.10 2.07 7.39
CA ASP A 220 -2.74 1.47 8.67
C ASP A 220 -2.47 -0.04 8.56
N LEU A 221 -2.02 -0.65 9.66
CA LEU A 221 -1.67 -2.08 9.71
C LEU A 221 -2.86 -3.03 9.55
N ARG A 222 -4.07 -2.60 9.93
CA ARG A 222 -5.30 -3.38 9.75
C ARG A 222 -5.63 -3.45 8.27
N VAL A 223 -5.67 -2.30 7.60
CA VAL A 223 -5.89 -2.21 6.16
C VAL A 223 -4.78 -2.93 5.40
N TYR A 224 -3.53 -2.81 5.82
CA TYR A 224 -2.41 -3.54 5.23
C TYR A 224 -2.62 -5.06 5.23
N LYS A 225 -3.06 -5.64 6.35
CA LYS A 225 -3.40 -7.07 6.41
C LYS A 225 -4.59 -7.40 5.53
N GLU A 226 -5.64 -6.59 5.60
CA GLU A 226 -6.88 -6.76 4.85
C GLU A 226 -6.64 -6.83 3.33
N VAL A 227 -5.91 -5.88 2.75
CA VAL A 227 -5.65 -5.87 1.30
C VAL A 227 -4.88 -7.09 0.82
N ASN A 228 -3.95 -7.61 1.62
CA ASN A 228 -3.25 -8.85 1.30
C ASN A 228 -4.20 -10.05 1.19
N PHE A 229 -5.10 -10.20 2.16
CA PHE A 229 -6.08 -11.30 2.15
C PHE A 229 -7.22 -11.08 1.15
N ASP A 230 -7.59 -9.84 0.84
CA ASP A 230 -8.57 -9.52 -0.18
C ASP A 230 -8.13 -9.96 -1.59
N ILE A 231 -6.83 -9.83 -1.90
CA ILE A 231 -6.29 -10.38 -3.16
C ILE A 231 -6.38 -11.91 -3.15
N LEU A 232 -5.98 -12.57 -2.07
CA LEU A 232 -6.06 -14.03 -1.96
C LEU A 232 -7.50 -14.55 -2.04
N ALA A 233 -8.46 -13.78 -1.53
CA ALA A 233 -9.89 -14.07 -1.62
C ALA A 233 -10.51 -13.72 -2.99
N GLY A 234 -9.71 -13.24 -3.96
CA GLY A 234 -10.20 -12.91 -5.30
C GLY A 234 -11.08 -11.66 -5.37
N LYS A 235 -11.09 -10.81 -4.35
CA LYS A 235 -11.87 -9.56 -4.35
C LYS A 235 -11.27 -8.47 -5.24
N VAL A 236 -9.99 -8.59 -5.57
CA VAL A 236 -9.23 -7.66 -6.41
C VAL A 236 -8.91 -8.33 -7.74
N LYS A 237 -9.23 -7.71 -8.85
CA LYS A 237 -8.96 -8.21 -10.20
C LYS A 237 -7.48 -8.01 -10.57
N THR A 238 -6.60 -8.75 -9.90
CA THR A 238 -5.16 -8.76 -10.17
C THR A 238 -4.62 -10.17 -10.27
N ALA A 239 -3.52 -10.36 -10.99
CA ALA A 239 -2.89 -11.68 -11.12
C ALA A 239 -2.00 -11.99 -9.91
N ILE A 240 -2.17 -13.17 -9.35
CA ILE A 240 -1.24 -13.74 -8.37
C ILE A 240 -0.15 -14.48 -9.13
N ARG A 241 1.11 -14.05 -9.02
CA ARG A 241 2.26 -14.56 -9.79
C ARG A 241 2.86 -15.86 -9.26
N TYR A 242 2.11 -16.59 -8.44
CA TYR A 242 2.54 -17.83 -7.82
C TYR A 242 1.75 -19.01 -8.33
N ARG A 243 2.34 -20.21 -8.32
CA ARG A 243 1.66 -21.44 -8.71
C ARG A 243 0.59 -21.80 -7.70
N ARG A 244 -0.65 -21.99 -8.13
CA ARG A 244 -1.75 -22.45 -7.29
C ARG A 244 -1.62 -23.98 -7.08
N LEU A 245 -1.48 -24.41 -5.82
CA LEU A 245 -1.35 -25.82 -5.45
C LEU A 245 -2.72 -26.45 -5.10
N GLY A 246 -3.66 -25.67 -4.64
CA GLY A 246 -4.99 -26.11 -4.22
C GLY A 246 -5.97 -24.94 -4.17
N GLU A 247 -7.08 -25.10 -3.48
CA GLU A 247 -8.01 -24.00 -3.24
C GLU A 247 -7.34 -23.01 -2.27
N ASP A 248 -7.10 -21.79 -2.77
CA ASP A 248 -6.51 -20.67 -2.03
C ASP A 248 -5.14 -20.94 -1.37
N ILE A 249 -4.32 -21.79 -2.01
CA ILE A 249 -2.93 -22.02 -1.64
C ILE A 249 -2.03 -21.73 -2.84
N TRP A 250 -1.09 -20.79 -2.69
CA TRP A 250 -0.11 -20.39 -3.70
C TRP A 250 1.31 -20.62 -3.19
N ILE A 251 2.16 -21.15 -4.05
CA ILE A 251 3.55 -21.48 -3.72
C ILE A 251 4.46 -20.99 -4.84
N GLY A 252 5.55 -20.32 -4.43
CA GLY A 252 6.62 -19.87 -5.30
C GLY A 252 7.53 -20.99 -5.79
N ASP A 253 8.45 -20.62 -6.67
CA ASP A 253 9.46 -21.54 -7.18
C ASP A 253 10.57 -21.81 -6.15
N GLY A 254 11.23 -22.96 -6.29
CA GLY A 254 12.37 -23.33 -5.43
C GLY A 254 12.04 -23.63 -3.98
N CYS A 255 10.76 -23.84 -3.63
CA CYS A 255 10.36 -24.14 -2.26
C CYS A 255 10.60 -25.60 -1.87
N GLU A 256 11.11 -25.82 -0.66
CA GLU A 256 11.25 -27.11 0.01
C GLU A 256 10.26 -27.18 1.18
N ILE A 257 9.18 -27.93 1.04
CA ILE A 257 8.13 -28.07 2.05
C ILE A 257 8.04 -29.53 2.46
N ALA A 258 8.26 -29.84 3.75
CA ALA A 258 8.20 -31.20 4.24
C ALA A 258 6.76 -31.77 4.19
N ASP A 259 6.60 -33.04 3.87
CA ASP A 259 5.29 -33.70 3.72
C ASP A 259 4.42 -33.63 4.99
N SER A 260 5.04 -33.51 6.14
CA SER A 260 4.33 -33.37 7.43
C SER A 260 3.90 -31.95 7.77
N CYS A 261 4.04 -31.01 6.83
CA CYS A 261 3.51 -29.65 6.99
C CYS A 261 2.01 -29.62 6.73
N ASN A 262 1.31 -28.77 7.50
CA ASN A 262 -0.12 -28.54 7.31
C ASN A 262 -0.34 -27.09 6.81
N LEU A 263 -0.77 -26.96 5.56
CA LEU A 263 -1.11 -25.69 4.96
C LEU A 263 -2.64 -25.52 4.98
N ILE A 264 -3.15 -24.52 5.69
CA ILE A 264 -4.59 -24.26 5.85
C ILE A 264 -4.90 -22.91 5.19
N ALA A 265 -5.62 -22.95 4.07
CA ALA A 265 -5.97 -21.81 3.25
C ALA A 265 -6.61 -20.62 4.03
N PRO A 266 -6.49 -19.37 3.54
CA PRO A 266 -5.67 -18.97 2.40
C PRO A 266 -4.17 -18.87 2.77
N VAL A 267 -3.29 -19.40 1.94
CA VAL A 267 -1.83 -19.37 2.17
C VAL A 267 -1.08 -18.94 0.92
N LEU A 268 -0.11 -18.06 1.09
CA LEU A 268 0.88 -17.77 0.05
C LEU A 268 2.28 -17.98 0.62
N ILE A 269 3.08 -18.77 -0.08
CA ILE A 269 4.49 -19.01 0.21
C ILE A 269 5.31 -18.46 -0.95
N GLY A 270 6.22 -17.52 -0.66
CA GLY A 270 7.12 -16.91 -1.63
C GLY A 270 8.13 -17.89 -2.23
N ASN A 271 9.01 -17.39 -3.09
CA ASN A 271 10.05 -18.22 -3.72
C ASN A 271 11.13 -18.64 -2.71
N ASN A 272 11.79 -19.77 -2.98
CA ASN A 272 12.95 -20.29 -2.23
C ASN A 272 12.71 -20.49 -0.74
N CYS A 273 11.48 -20.71 -0.31
CA CYS A 273 11.17 -20.95 1.11
C CYS A 273 11.48 -22.39 1.51
N ARG A 274 11.98 -22.55 2.75
CA ARG A 274 12.20 -23.86 3.37
C ARG A 274 11.30 -24.01 4.59
N ILE A 275 10.40 -25.00 4.57
CA ILE A 275 9.44 -25.25 5.63
C ILE A 275 9.63 -26.67 6.14
N LYS A 276 10.13 -26.81 7.37
CA LYS A 276 10.42 -28.09 8.00
C LYS A 276 9.19 -28.73 8.62
N GLY A 277 9.31 -30.00 8.94
CA GLY A 277 8.20 -30.87 9.32
C GLY A 277 7.41 -30.45 10.55
N ARG A 278 6.17 -30.92 10.66
CA ARG A 278 5.23 -30.64 11.75
C ARG A 278 4.87 -29.15 11.91
N THR A 279 5.12 -28.36 10.87
CA THR A 279 4.79 -26.93 10.83
C THR A 279 3.35 -26.75 10.39
N VAL A 280 2.65 -25.80 10.99
CA VAL A 280 1.29 -25.40 10.61
C VAL A 280 1.32 -23.97 10.10
N ILE A 281 0.89 -23.74 8.88
CA ILE A 281 0.73 -22.40 8.28
C ILE A 281 -0.75 -22.23 7.91
N GLU A 282 -1.42 -21.32 8.58
CA GLU A 282 -2.86 -21.10 8.45
C GLU A 282 -3.13 -19.62 8.14
N ALA A 283 -3.88 -19.35 7.08
CA ALA A 283 -4.29 -18.01 6.69
C ALA A 283 -3.12 -17.00 6.74
N SER A 284 -1.99 -17.33 6.09
CA SER A 284 -0.73 -16.60 6.27
C SER A 284 0.03 -16.42 4.96
N ILE A 285 0.88 -15.41 4.93
CA ILE A 285 1.72 -15.05 3.78
C ILE A 285 3.17 -15.07 4.22
N LEU A 286 3.99 -15.85 3.51
CA LEU A 286 5.44 -15.88 3.69
C LEU A 286 6.15 -15.22 2.51
N GLY A 287 7.09 -14.35 2.82
CA GLY A 287 7.99 -13.70 1.86
C GLY A 287 9.00 -14.66 1.26
N ASN A 288 9.63 -14.24 0.18
CA ASN A 288 10.69 -15.02 -0.46
C ASN A 288 11.84 -15.29 0.52
N ASP A 289 12.55 -16.39 0.30
CA ASP A 289 13.75 -16.75 1.07
C ASP A 289 13.50 -16.84 2.58
N THR A 290 12.29 -17.30 2.98
CA THR A 290 11.92 -17.47 4.38
C THR A 290 12.16 -18.93 4.81
N GLU A 291 12.81 -19.13 5.95
CA GLU A 291 13.02 -20.44 6.55
C GLU A 291 12.12 -20.59 7.78
N VAL A 292 11.43 -21.72 7.87
CA VAL A 292 10.57 -22.07 9.02
C VAL A 292 10.98 -23.44 9.54
N GLU A 293 11.44 -23.47 10.79
CA GLU A 293 11.90 -24.66 11.48
C GLU A 293 10.74 -25.53 11.99
N GLU A 294 11.08 -26.73 12.46
CA GLU A 294 10.14 -27.76 12.88
C GLU A 294 9.15 -27.34 13.98
N ALA A 295 7.95 -27.92 13.95
CA ALA A 295 6.92 -27.79 14.97
C ALA A 295 6.47 -26.34 15.24
N THR A 296 6.63 -25.47 14.26
CA THR A 296 6.25 -24.04 14.33
C THR A 296 4.82 -23.84 13.83
N SER A 297 4.11 -22.91 14.44
CA SER A 297 2.73 -22.53 14.07
C SER A 297 2.66 -21.06 13.70
N ILE A 298 2.27 -20.77 12.45
CA ILE A 298 2.10 -19.42 11.90
C ILE A 298 0.64 -19.29 11.46
N LYS A 299 -0.10 -18.36 12.10
CA LYS A 299 -1.53 -18.17 11.84
C LYS A 299 -1.87 -16.71 11.62
N LYS A 300 -2.66 -16.41 10.59
CA LYS A 300 -3.18 -15.05 10.24
C LYS A 300 -2.08 -13.98 10.23
N SER A 301 -0.88 -14.37 9.78
CA SER A 301 0.34 -13.56 9.87
C SER A 301 0.94 -13.29 8.50
N ILE A 302 1.67 -12.18 8.39
CA ILE A 302 2.43 -11.81 7.20
C ILE A 302 3.90 -11.73 7.59
N ILE A 303 4.72 -12.57 7.00
CA ILE A 303 6.18 -12.61 7.20
C ILE A 303 6.84 -12.17 5.91
N TRP A 304 7.67 -11.15 5.98
CA TRP A 304 8.39 -10.63 4.82
C TRP A 304 9.65 -11.46 4.53
N LYS A 305 10.24 -11.18 3.38
CA LYS A 305 11.40 -11.92 2.84
C LYS A 305 12.60 -11.99 3.78
N ASN A 306 13.45 -12.99 3.55
CA ASN A 306 14.72 -13.21 4.27
C ASN A 306 14.55 -13.36 5.78
N SER A 307 13.45 -13.92 6.25
CA SER A 307 13.17 -14.13 7.67
C SER A 307 13.43 -15.57 8.11
N ASN A 308 13.99 -15.76 9.30
CA ASN A 308 14.27 -17.06 9.86
C ASN A 308 13.39 -17.29 11.09
N ILE A 309 12.52 -18.31 11.05
CA ILE A 309 11.58 -18.65 12.12
C ILE A 309 12.00 -19.97 12.72
N GLY A 310 12.41 -19.95 13.99
CA GLY A 310 12.97 -21.06 14.73
C GLY A 310 11.97 -22.17 15.07
N LYS A 311 12.45 -23.19 15.81
CA LYS A 311 11.64 -24.33 16.25
C LYS A 311 10.63 -23.95 17.32
N ASN A 312 9.46 -24.59 17.30
CA ASN A 312 8.40 -24.40 18.30
C ASN A 312 7.93 -22.95 18.46
N VAL A 313 8.10 -22.11 17.44
CA VAL A 313 7.60 -20.74 17.44
C VAL A 313 6.08 -20.73 17.28
N GLN A 314 5.41 -19.85 18.02
CA GLN A 314 4.00 -19.56 17.84
C GLN A 314 3.81 -18.11 17.41
N CYS A 315 3.34 -17.89 16.19
CA CYS A 315 3.09 -16.57 15.62
C CYS A 315 1.62 -16.45 15.21
N ARG A 316 0.91 -15.48 15.80
CA ARG A 316 -0.51 -15.28 15.54
C ARG A 316 -0.82 -13.81 15.24
N GLY A 317 -1.44 -13.56 14.09
CA GLY A 317 -1.97 -12.24 13.69
C GLY A 317 -0.92 -11.14 13.57
N ALA A 318 0.35 -11.49 13.42
CA ALA A 318 1.48 -10.58 13.43
C ALA A 318 1.96 -10.21 12.02
N VAL A 319 2.69 -9.10 11.94
CA VAL A 319 3.50 -8.73 10.77
C VAL A 319 4.97 -8.77 11.18
N ILE A 320 5.75 -9.59 10.49
CA ILE A 320 7.21 -9.71 10.70
C ILE A 320 7.88 -9.14 9.44
N CYS A 321 8.62 -8.04 9.59
CA CYS A 321 9.31 -7.40 8.49
C CYS A 321 10.58 -8.16 8.09
N SER A 322 11.19 -7.76 6.96
CA SER A 322 12.30 -8.46 6.32
C SER A 322 13.52 -8.65 7.23
N GLY A 323 14.19 -9.80 7.07
CA GLY A 323 15.45 -10.08 7.75
C GLY A 323 15.32 -10.37 9.25
N ALA A 324 14.12 -10.59 9.76
CA ALA A 324 13.92 -10.90 11.16
C ALA A 324 14.41 -12.31 11.50
N ALA A 325 15.07 -12.44 12.66
CA ALA A 325 15.50 -13.71 13.24
C ALA A 325 14.68 -14.01 14.49
N VAL A 326 13.75 -14.95 14.39
CA VAL A 326 12.93 -15.41 15.49
C VAL A 326 13.47 -16.76 15.97
N LYS A 327 14.06 -16.82 17.16
CA LYS A 327 14.68 -18.03 17.72
C LYS A 327 13.63 -19.00 18.24
N SER A 328 14.10 -20.13 18.75
CA SER A 328 13.23 -21.23 19.18
C SER A 328 12.32 -20.86 20.35
N GLY A 329 11.09 -21.38 20.37
CA GLY A 329 10.15 -21.22 21.48
C GLY A 329 9.58 -19.81 21.66
N VAL A 330 9.81 -18.89 20.73
CA VAL A 330 9.27 -17.52 20.78
C VAL A 330 7.76 -17.54 20.55
N HIS A 331 7.04 -16.71 21.32
CA HIS A 331 5.60 -16.50 21.18
C HIS A 331 5.31 -15.07 20.75
N ILE A 332 4.65 -14.89 19.61
CA ILE A 332 4.25 -13.59 19.05
C ILE A 332 2.73 -13.56 18.95
N PHE A 333 2.12 -12.60 19.62
CA PHE A 333 0.67 -12.49 19.69
C PHE A 333 0.09 -11.47 18.69
N GLU A 334 -1.22 -11.36 18.70
CA GLU A 334 -2.03 -10.65 17.69
C GLU A 334 -1.68 -9.16 17.61
N ASN A 335 -1.80 -8.60 16.41
CA ASN A 335 -1.54 -7.19 16.07
C ASN A 335 -0.12 -6.69 16.37
N THR A 336 0.81 -7.63 16.61
CA THR A 336 2.22 -7.32 16.81
C THR A 336 2.91 -7.01 15.49
N VAL A 337 3.84 -6.06 15.50
CA VAL A 337 4.72 -5.77 14.37
C VAL A 337 6.17 -5.85 14.79
N ILE A 338 6.91 -6.73 14.13
CA ILE A 338 8.35 -6.88 14.30
C ILE A 338 9.05 -6.17 13.16
N GLY A 339 9.81 -5.13 13.46
CA GLY A 339 10.58 -4.35 12.49
C GLY A 339 11.69 -5.15 11.82
N SER A 340 12.16 -4.65 10.68
CA SER A 340 13.20 -5.32 9.89
C SER A 340 14.50 -5.55 10.68
N ASN A 341 15.17 -6.67 10.39
CA ASN A 341 16.45 -7.07 11.01
C ASN A 341 16.41 -7.16 12.54
N THR A 342 15.21 -7.39 13.11
CA THR A 342 15.03 -7.59 14.55
C THR A 342 15.31 -9.05 14.94
N THR A 343 16.01 -9.27 16.04
CA THR A 343 16.24 -10.60 16.60
C THR A 343 15.37 -10.78 17.85
N LEU A 344 14.59 -11.84 17.88
CA LEU A 344 13.89 -12.31 19.08
C LEU A 344 14.61 -13.56 19.57
N GLU A 345 15.28 -13.46 20.71
CA GLU A 345 16.03 -14.58 21.28
C GLU A 345 15.08 -15.66 21.86
N THR A 346 15.65 -16.82 22.17
CA THR A 346 14.92 -18.03 22.60
C THR A 346 13.94 -17.75 23.75
N GLY A 347 12.72 -18.26 23.63
CA GLY A 347 11.70 -18.14 24.66
C GLY A 347 11.05 -16.79 24.85
N ALA A 348 11.46 -15.77 24.08
CA ALA A 348 10.88 -14.42 24.19
C ALA A 348 9.36 -14.43 23.90
N ILE A 349 8.62 -13.60 24.63
CA ILE A 349 7.17 -13.49 24.54
C ILE A 349 6.79 -12.04 24.18
N ILE A 350 6.19 -11.85 23.02
CA ILE A 350 5.74 -10.54 22.56
C ILE A 350 4.23 -10.47 22.71
N LYS A 351 3.75 -9.65 23.65
CA LYS A 351 2.32 -9.51 23.96
C LYS A 351 1.53 -8.86 22.81
N PRO A 352 0.19 -8.96 22.79
CA PRO A 352 -0.63 -8.34 21.75
C PRO A 352 -0.41 -6.83 21.63
N ASP A 353 -0.65 -6.29 20.41
CA ASP A 353 -0.62 -4.86 20.07
C ASP A 353 0.77 -4.19 20.21
N ILE A 354 1.84 -4.95 20.31
CA ILE A 354 3.21 -4.45 20.46
C ILE A 354 3.85 -4.15 19.10
N LYS A 355 4.52 -3.01 19.02
CA LYS A 355 5.33 -2.59 17.89
C LYS A 355 6.80 -2.52 18.28
N ILE A 356 7.63 -3.33 17.62
CA ILE A 356 9.08 -3.37 17.82
C ILE A 356 9.72 -2.74 16.58
N TRP A 357 10.49 -1.65 16.80
CA TRP A 357 11.20 -0.94 15.72
C TRP A 357 12.33 -1.80 15.14
N PRO A 358 12.84 -1.48 13.93
CA PRO A 358 13.92 -2.24 13.29
C PRO A 358 15.19 -2.34 14.15
N GLU A 359 15.99 -3.41 13.86
CA GLU A 359 17.33 -3.62 14.42
C GLU A 359 17.37 -3.77 15.96
N LYS A 360 16.26 -4.21 16.57
CA LYS A 360 16.22 -4.54 18.01
C LYS A 360 16.63 -5.97 18.25
N VAL A 361 17.23 -6.19 19.41
CA VAL A 361 17.47 -7.52 19.96
C VAL A 361 16.64 -7.65 21.23
N ILE A 362 15.76 -8.64 21.27
CA ILE A 362 14.95 -8.98 22.44
C ILE A 362 15.64 -10.15 23.11
N GLU A 363 15.98 -9.98 24.37
CA GLU A 363 16.74 -10.94 25.15
C GLU A 363 15.99 -12.27 25.37
N GLU A 364 16.75 -13.32 25.69
CA GLU A 364 16.21 -14.65 26.02
C GLU A 364 15.18 -14.56 27.14
N ASP A 365 14.06 -15.30 26.99
CA ASP A 365 12.94 -15.36 27.93
C ASP A 365 12.29 -13.99 28.29
N ALA A 366 12.64 -12.93 27.59
CA ALA A 366 12.06 -11.62 27.84
C ALA A 366 10.56 -11.57 27.51
N VAL A 367 9.78 -10.88 28.34
CA VAL A 367 8.35 -10.62 28.10
C VAL A 367 8.16 -9.15 27.74
N VAL A 368 7.88 -8.87 26.46
CA VAL A 368 7.68 -7.52 25.94
C VAL A 368 6.20 -7.13 26.07
N THR A 369 5.94 -6.09 26.87
CA THR A 369 4.59 -5.60 27.20
C THR A 369 4.33 -4.18 26.73
N GLN A 370 5.32 -3.52 26.10
CA GLN A 370 5.22 -2.15 25.58
C GLN A 370 5.98 -2.00 24.27
N ASN A 371 5.64 -0.98 23.50
CA ASN A 371 6.32 -0.70 22.24
C ASN A 371 7.79 -0.37 22.45
N LEU A 372 8.64 -0.91 21.59
CA LEU A 372 10.07 -0.64 21.58
C LEU A 372 10.41 0.22 20.37
N VAL A 373 10.55 1.51 20.59
CA VAL A 373 10.90 2.52 19.58
C VAL A 373 12.41 2.80 19.58
N TRP A 374 12.92 3.53 18.57
CA TRP A 374 14.29 4.02 18.61
C TRP A 374 14.44 5.05 19.74
N GLY A 375 15.44 4.81 20.58
CA GLY A 375 16.08 5.73 21.51
C GLY A 375 15.22 6.89 22.05
N THR A 376 14.36 6.62 23.01
CA THR A 376 14.26 7.56 24.12
C THR A 376 15.35 7.20 25.10
N LYS A 377 16.43 7.99 25.12
CA LYS A 377 17.35 7.98 26.27
C LYS A 377 16.61 8.37 27.52
#